data_d4846b0482c801dea2da430655dad5e3
#
_entry.id   d4846b0482c801dea2da430655dad5e3
#
_cell.length_a   1.000
_cell.length_b   1.000
_cell.length_c   1.000
_cell.angle_alpha   90.00
_cell.angle_beta   90.00
_cell.angle_gamma   90.00
#
_symmetry.space_group_name_H-M   'P 1'
#
loop_
_entity.id
_entity.type
_entity.pdbx_description
1 polymer ?
#
loop_
_entity_poly.entity_id
_entity_poly.type
_entity_poly.pdbx_seq_one_letter_code
_entity_poly.pdbx_strand_id
1 'polypeptide(L)'
;MSAVQFFVNYGVLSAFLVLFMIEVGMAFLAAVDYNKFRGVIMPYIVPIWEINGTFAVFYVVNLEATYPSLVPAVGTLFVAPLIFAFVLYAVHNGFLAYSEFIEKKEPERLFMTIYGFSTLIVAFVAISMLTSSISAIGVSLKTLSITSYTFFLNGFNIMYFIAIFFMVLTITFILFNVKMISKFLPLLFLVIALVFLLVPTYIYTRYIFNNFLHYYLIFIVVLLIFVGSFLLYYIEKYRLVSKTLLILGSYASIMYFGALEYPYFFNGAINASAATVSGPIGVIEGYITIIGCTFVVTFMSVFVYLSYFVKEGKIEKIRDGSMSK
;
A
#
# COMPACT_ATOMS: atom_id res chain seq x y z
N MET A 1 2.59 14.07 -22.98
CA MET A 1 1.35 13.55 -22.39
C MET A 1 1.55 12.19 -21.72
N SER A 2 2.16 11.21 -22.37
CA SER A 2 2.39 9.87 -21.78
C SER A 2 3.06 9.88 -20.40
N ALA A 3 4.04 10.76 -20.15
CA ALA A 3 4.67 10.87 -18.83
C ALA A 3 3.69 11.35 -17.76
N VAL A 4 2.86 12.35 -18.06
CA VAL A 4 1.86 12.84 -17.09
C VAL A 4 0.87 11.74 -16.71
N GLN A 5 0.32 11.04 -17.69
CA GLN A 5 -0.59 9.91 -17.45
C GLN A 5 0.07 8.80 -16.65
N PHE A 6 1.31 8.45 -16.94
CA PHE A 6 2.09 7.48 -16.16
C PHE A 6 2.19 7.90 -14.70
N PHE A 7 2.66 9.13 -14.43
CA PHE A 7 2.82 9.60 -13.04
C PHE A 7 1.50 9.79 -12.30
N VAL A 8 0.45 10.19 -13.00
CA VAL A 8 -0.88 10.28 -12.39
C VAL A 8 -1.42 8.90 -12.02
N ASN A 9 -1.24 7.87 -12.87
CA ASN A 9 -1.56 6.48 -12.53
C ASN A 9 -0.76 5.97 -11.34
N TYR A 10 0.54 6.25 -11.30
CA TYR A 10 1.38 5.92 -10.15
C TYR A 10 0.94 6.67 -8.88
N GLY A 11 0.40 7.88 -9.02
CA GLY A 11 -0.19 8.64 -7.92
C GLY A 11 -1.38 7.92 -7.29
N VAL A 12 -2.30 7.42 -8.12
CA VAL A 12 -3.45 6.61 -7.65
C VAL A 12 -2.98 5.30 -7.03
N LEU A 13 -2.06 4.60 -7.70
CA LEU A 13 -1.46 3.37 -7.17
C LEU A 13 -0.78 3.60 -5.81
N SER A 14 0.00 4.68 -5.69
CA SER A 14 0.72 5.01 -4.46
C SER A 14 -0.23 5.25 -3.30
N ALA A 15 -1.33 5.96 -3.53
CA ALA A 15 -2.35 6.21 -2.52
C ALA A 15 -3.08 4.91 -2.12
N PHE A 16 -3.47 4.10 -3.10
CA PHE A 16 -4.05 2.78 -2.84
C PHE A 16 -3.10 1.90 -2.03
N LEU A 17 -1.83 1.79 -2.41
CA LEU A 17 -0.86 0.95 -1.71
C LEU A 17 -0.57 1.44 -0.30
N VAL A 18 -0.54 2.75 -0.03
CA VAL A 18 -0.39 3.27 1.35
C VAL A 18 -1.58 2.89 2.22
N LEU A 19 -2.82 3.04 1.71
CA LEU A 19 -4.02 2.62 2.43
C LEU A 19 -4.04 1.11 2.65
N PHE A 20 -3.67 0.33 1.64
CA PHE A 20 -3.57 -1.11 1.74
C PHE A 20 -2.50 -1.56 2.75
N MET A 21 -1.34 -0.89 2.81
CA MET A 21 -0.34 -1.16 3.85
C MET A 21 -0.87 -0.89 5.27
N ILE A 22 -1.69 0.14 5.46
CA ILE A 22 -2.34 0.43 6.74
C ILE A 22 -3.33 -0.70 7.08
N GLU A 23 -4.14 -1.15 6.12
CA GLU A 23 -5.08 -2.26 6.27
C GLU A 23 -4.36 -3.57 6.62
N VAL A 24 -3.28 -3.91 5.90
CA VAL A 24 -2.42 -5.07 6.17
C VAL A 24 -1.84 -5.01 7.58
N GLY A 25 -1.47 -3.82 8.04
CA GLY A 25 -0.98 -3.60 9.40
C GLY A 25 -2.03 -3.86 10.47
N MET A 26 -3.26 -3.42 10.26
CA MET A 26 -4.40 -3.74 11.16
C MET A 26 -4.72 -5.23 11.13
N ALA A 27 -4.72 -5.83 9.94
CA ALA A 27 -4.92 -7.27 9.76
C ALA A 27 -3.85 -8.10 10.49
N PHE A 28 -2.59 -7.67 10.44
CA PHE A 28 -1.51 -8.29 11.21
C PHE A 28 -1.77 -8.22 12.73
N LEU A 29 -2.16 -7.05 13.24
CA LEU A 29 -2.49 -6.90 14.67
C LEU A 29 -3.68 -7.78 15.07
N ALA A 30 -4.69 -7.90 14.21
CA ALA A 30 -5.84 -8.77 14.43
C ALA A 30 -5.46 -10.25 14.42
N ALA A 31 -4.58 -10.68 13.51
CA ALA A 31 -4.11 -12.05 13.42
C ALA A 31 -3.24 -12.46 14.63
N VAL A 32 -2.42 -11.54 15.15
CA VAL A 32 -1.52 -11.82 16.28
C VAL A 32 -2.26 -11.87 17.61
N ASP A 33 -3.02 -10.85 17.93
CA ASP A 33 -3.80 -10.77 19.18
C ASP A 33 -4.93 -9.76 19.06
N TYR A 34 -6.05 -10.18 18.49
CA TYR A 34 -7.22 -9.32 18.31
C TYR A 34 -7.70 -8.69 19.61
N ASN A 35 -7.78 -9.47 20.69
CA ASN A 35 -8.31 -8.97 21.97
C ASN A 35 -7.49 -7.81 22.53
N LYS A 36 -6.18 -7.89 22.39
CA LYS A 36 -5.24 -6.83 22.83
C LYS A 36 -5.36 -5.56 21.99
N PHE A 37 -5.55 -5.72 20.68
CA PHE A 37 -5.51 -4.60 19.75
C PHE A 37 -6.88 -4.11 19.29
N ARG A 38 -7.98 -4.76 19.70
CA ARG A 38 -9.36 -4.44 19.32
C ARG A 38 -9.68 -2.95 19.42
N GLY A 39 -9.41 -2.34 20.56
CA GLY A 39 -9.68 -0.92 20.81
C GLY A 39 -8.85 0.04 19.96
N VAL A 40 -7.75 -0.45 19.38
CA VAL A 40 -6.85 0.34 18.53
C VAL A 40 -7.27 0.26 17.07
N ILE A 41 -7.69 -0.92 16.58
CA ILE A 41 -7.94 -1.16 15.16
C ILE A 41 -9.39 -0.97 14.73
N MET A 42 -10.36 -1.35 15.57
CA MET A 42 -11.79 -1.31 15.21
C MET A 42 -12.30 0.06 14.75
N PRO A 43 -11.87 1.20 15.34
CA PRO A 43 -12.32 2.51 14.87
C PRO A 43 -11.90 2.85 13.44
N TYR A 44 -10.88 2.16 12.91
CA TYR A 44 -10.29 2.46 11.61
C TYR A 44 -10.56 1.41 10.54
N ILE A 45 -10.83 0.16 10.95
CA ILE A 45 -10.81 -0.98 10.04
C ILE A 45 -11.87 -0.84 8.95
N VAL A 46 -13.09 -0.46 9.31
CA VAL A 46 -14.21 -0.31 8.36
C VAL A 46 -14.00 0.87 7.42
N PRO A 47 -13.72 2.09 7.91
CA PRO A 47 -13.48 3.23 7.03
C PRO A 47 -12.31 3.00 6.05
N ILE A 48 -11.23 2.35 6.52
CA ILE A 48 -10.09 2.08 5.64
C ILE A 48 -10.43 1.01 4.61
N TRP A 49 -11.11 -0.05 5.01
CA TRP A 49 -11.54 -1.12 4.11
C TRP A 49 -12.46 -0.59 2.98
N GLU A 50 -13.47 0.23 3.32
CA GLU A 50 -14.36 0.83 2.33
C GLU A 50 -13.62 1.73 1.34
N ILE A 51 -12.76 2.62 1.85
CA ILE A 51 -11.96 3.53 1.04
C ILE A 51 -10.99 2.73 0.17
N ASN A 52 -10.31 1.73 0.73
CA ASN A 52 -9.33 0.93 0.01
C ASN A 52 -9.96 0.14 -1.14
N GLY A 53 -11.12 -0.47 -0.91
CA GLY A 53 -11.89 -1.14 -1.97
C GLY A 53 -12.28 -0.20 -3.11
N THR A 54 -12.72 1.01 -2.78
CA THR A 54 -13.06 2.04 -3.77
C THR A 54 -11.84 2.45 -4.59
N PHE A 55 -10.68 2.65 -3.95
CA PHE A 55 -9.46 3.03 -4.67
C PHE A 55 -8.86 1.90 -5.49
N ALA A 56 -9.01 0.65 -5.06
CA ALA A 56 -8.63 -0.49 -5.87
C ALA A 56 -9.38 -0.50 -7.21
N VAL A 57 -10.70 -0.32 -7.16
CA VAL A 57 -11.54 -0.23 -8.37
C VAL A 57 -11.15 0.99 -9.21
N PHE A 58 -10.99 2.16 -8.59
CA PHE A 58 -10.57 3.37 -9.31
C PHE A 58 -9.23 3.19 -10.01
N TYR A 59 -8.26 2.56 -9.34
CA TYR A 59 -6.96 2.27 -9.93
C TYR A 59 -7.07 1.35 -11.14
N VAL A 60 -7.83 0.25 -11.04
CA VAL A 60 -7.99 -0.71 -12.15
C VAL A 60 -8.66 -0.05 -13.35
N VAL A 61 -9.75 0.68 -13.14
CA VAL A 61 -10.46 1.41 -14.22
C VAL A 61 -9.55 2.46 -14.87
N ASN A 62 -8.79 3.20 -14.07
CA ASN A 62 -7.86 4.20 -14.57
C ASN A 62 -6.68 3.57 -15.33
N LEU A 63 -6.18 2.42 -14.87
CA LEU A 63 -5.14 1.66 -15.56
C LEU A 63 -5.63 1.17 -16.92
N GLU A 64 -6.87 0.66 -17.00
CA GLU A 64 -7.50 0.21 -18.26
C GLU A 64 -7.72 1.38 -19.23
N ALA A 65 -8.19 2.52 -18.73
CA ALA A 65 -8.37 3.72 -19.55
C ALA A 65 -7.04 4.26 -20.10
N THR A 66 -5.96 4.22 -19.30
CA THR A 66 -4.65 4.70 -19.69
C THR A 66 -3.91 3.75 -20.63
N TYR A 67 -4.01 2.44 -20.38
CA TYR A 67 -3.24 1.39 -21.07
C TYR A 67 -4.15 0.29 -21.67
N PRO A 68 -5.11 0.62 -22.54
CA PRO A 68 -6.11 -0.34 -23.03
C PRO A 68 -5.52 -1.54 -23.78
N SER A 69 -4.35 -1.40 -24.38
CA SER A 69 -3.64 -2.49 -25.06
C SER A 69 -2.84 -3.37 -24.11
N LEU A 70 -2.39 -2.84 -22.98
CA LEU A 70 -1.52 -3.54 -22.02
C LEU A 70 -2.34 -4.33 -20.98
N VAL A 71 -3.44 -3.76 -20.49
CA VAL A 71 -4.23 -4.34 -19.39
C VAL A 71 -4.78 -5.73 -19.70
N PRO A 72 -5.31 -6.04 -20.91
CA PRO A 72 -5.73 -7.40 -21.23
C PRO A 72 -4.58 -8.42 -21.18
N ALA A 73 -3.38 -8.03 -21.65
CA ALA A 73 -2.21 -8.90 -21.62
C ALA A 73 -1.73 -9.17 -20.17
N VAL A 74 -1.67 -8.12 -19.36
CA VAL A 74 -1.31 -8.22 -17.93
C VAL A 74 -2.38 -9.00 -17.15
N GLY A 75 -3.67 -8.78 -17.45
CA GLY A 75 -4.78 -9.55 -16.88
C GLY A 75 -4.69 -11.03 -17.22
N THR A 76 -4.35 -11.38 -18.47
CA THR A 76 -4.11 -12.78 -18.87
C THR A 76 -2.90 -13.37 -18.15
N LEU A 77 -1.80 -12.62 -18.06
CA LEU A 77 -0.57 -13.02 -17.38
C LEU A 77 -0.81 -13.39 -15.91
N PHE A 78 -1.59 -12.57 -15.20
CA PHE A 78 -1.84 -12.73 -13.77
C PHE A 78 -3.22 -13.32 -13.43
N VAL A 79 -3.94 -13.91 -14.40
CA VAL A 79 -5.31 -14.41 -14.18
C VAL A 79 -5.42 -15.37 -12.99
N ALA A 80 -4.51 -16.31 -12.85
CA ALA A 80 -4.55 -17.29 -11.76
C ALA A 80 -4.32 -16.65 -10.37
N PRO A 81 -3.25 -15.88 -10.12
CA PRO A 81 -3.07 -15.19 -8.84
C PRO A 81 -4.16 -14.14 -8.58
N LEU A 82 -4.71 -13.48 -9.61
CA LEU A 82 -5.83 -12.54 -9.44
C LEU A 82 -7.09 -13.25 -8.95
N ILE A 83 -7.50 -14.34 -9.58
CA ILE A 83 -8.66 -15.13 -9.13
C ILE A 83 -8.46 -15.61 -7.70
N PHE A 84 -7.28 -16.14 -7.37
CA PHE A 84 -6.95 -16.57 -6.01
C PHE A 84 -7.05 -15.43 -5.01
N ALA A 85 -6.49 -14.25 -5.34
CA ALA A 85 -6.57 -13.06 -4.50
C ALA A 85 -8.03 -12.60 -4.32
N PHE A 86 -8.87 -12.61 -5.37
CA PHE A 86 -10.28 -12.25 -5.27
C PHE A 86 -11.09 -13.19 -4.39
N VAL A 87 -10.85 -14.51 -4.46
CA VAL A 87 -11.50 -15.48 -3.57
C VAL A 87 -11.15 -15.19 -2.11
N LEU A 88 -9.86 -14.97 -1.81
CA LEU A 88 -9.41 -14.60 -0.47
C LEU A 88 -9.94 -13.25 -0.01
N TYR A 89 -10.05 -12.29 -0.92
CA TYR A 89 -10.63 -10.97 -0.63
C TYR A 89 -12.13 -11.06 -0.34
N ALA A 90 -12.85 -11.96 -1.01
CA ALA A 90 -14.24 -12.25 -0.66
C ALA A 90 -14.38 -12.86 0.75
N VAL A 91 -13.47 -13.77 1.12
CA VAL A 91 -13.39 -14.32 2.48
C VAL A 91 -13.09 -13.22 3.48
N HIS A 92 -12.07 -12.41 3.23
CA HIS A 92 -11.70 -11.25 4.02
C HIS A 92 -12.90 -10.31 4.26
N ASN A 93 -13.60 -9.89 3.20
CA ASN A 93 -14.75 -8.99 3.29
C ASN A 93 -15.91 -9.62 4.07
N GLY A 94 -16.20 -10.90 3.83
CA GLY A 94 -17.26 -11.62 4.52
C GLY A 94 -17.04 -11.68 6.02
N PHE A 95 -15.83 -12.03 6.46
CA PHE A 95 -15.52 -12.14 7.90
C PHE A 95 -15.44 -10.78 8.59
N LEU A 96 -14.98 -9.73 7.90
CA LEU A 96 -15.04 -8.38 8.43
C LEU A 96 -16.49 -7.92 8.62
N ALA A 97 -17.34 -8.09 7.61
CA ALA A 97 -18.77 -7.76 7.68
C ALA A 97 -19.47 -8.54 8.82
N TYR A 98 -19.23 -9.85 8.93
CA TYR A 98 -19.82 -10.63 10.00
C TYR A 98 -19.36 -10.18 11.41
N SER A 99 -18.13 -9.71 11.56
CA SER A 99 -17.62 -9.24 12.84
C SER A 99 -18.36 -7.99 13.36
N GLU A 100 -18.92 -7.18 12.45
CA GLU A 100 -19.70 -6.00 12.81
C GLU A 100 -21.12 -6.31 13.30
N PHE A 101 -21.71 -7.42 12.81
CA PHE A 101 -23.08 -7.82 13.17
C PHE A 101 -23.14 -8.74 14.41
N ILE A 102 -22.00 -9.14 14.96
CA ILE A 102 -21.93 -10.07 16.08
C ILE A 102 -21.63 -9.35 17.38
N GLU A 103 -22.58 -9.42 18.31
CA GLU A 103 -22.44 -8.85 19.65
C GLU A 103 -21.53 -9.68 20.60
N LYS A 104 -21.29 -10.96 20.28
CA LYS A 104 -20.50 -11.87 21.12
C LYS A 104 -19.01 -11.79 20.81
N LYS A 105 -18.18 -11.57 21.84
CA LYS A 105 -16.72 -11.39 21.71
C LYS A 105 -15.96 -12.59 21.15
N GLU A 106 -16.34 -13.82 21.46
CA GLU A 106 -15.59 -14.99 21.00
C GLU A 106 -15.71 -15.27 19.49
N PRO A 107 -16.93 -15.28 18.89
CA PRO A 107 -17.05 -15.36 17.44
C PRO A 107 -16.38 -14.18 16.73
N GLU A 108 -16.47 -12.95 17.26
CA GLU A 108 -15.82 -11.76 16.73
C GLU A 108 -14.30 -11.97 16.62
N ARG A 109 -13.66 -12.51 17.67
CA ARG A 109 -12.23 -12.83 17.66
C ARG A 109 -11.85 -13.79 16.53
N LEU A 110 -12.62 -14.88 16.37
CA LEU A 110 -12.36 -15.86 15.30
C LEU A 110 -12.45 -15.21 13.92
N PHE A 111 -13.49 -14.44 13.67
CA PHE A 111 -13.71 -13.78 12.39
C PHE A 111 -12.62 -12.76 12.09
N MET A 112 -12.22 -11.96 13.06
CA MET A 112 -11.13 -11.01 12.90
C MET A 112 -9.76 -11.68 12.73
N THR A 113 -9.57 -12.87 13.30
CA THR A 113 -8.36 -13.66 13.06
C THR A 113 -8.34 -14.20 11.62
N ILE A 114 -9.47 -14.71 11.11
CA ILE A 114 -9.58 -15.17 9.71
C ILE A 114 -9.41 -13.99 8.74
N TYR A 115 -10.06 -12.85 9.02
CA TYR A 115 -9.83 -11.59 8.31
C TYR A 115 -8.33 -11.27 8.22
N GLY A 116 -7.64 -11.30 9.37
CA GLY A 116 -6.22 -10.99 9.43
C GLY A 116 -5.37 -11.90 8.56
N PHE A 117 -5.53 -13.21 8.67
CA PHE A 117 -4.77 -14.17 7.85
C PHE A 117 -5.09 -14.09 6.37
N SER A 118 -6.36 -13.96 5.99
CA SER A 118 -6.75 -13.82 4.58
C SER A 118 -6.16 -12.56 3.95
N THR A 119 -6.16 -11.44 4.67
CA THR A 119 -5.53 -10.18 4.21
C THR A 119 -4.02 -10.34 4.01
N LEU A 120 -3.32 -11.01 4.93
CA LEU A 120 -1.88 -11.23 4.80
C LEU A 120 -1.53 -12.09 3.58
N ILE A 121 -2.36 -13.09 3.26
CA ILE A 121 -2.17 -13.92 2.06
C ILE A 121 -2.47 -13.10 0.79
N VAL A 122 -3.55 -12.30 0.78
CA VAL A 122 -3.85 -11.38 -0.33
C VAL A 122 -2.68 -10.41 -0.55
N ALA A 123 -2.12 -9.85 0.52
CA ALA A 123 -0.97 -8.97 0.43
C ALA A 123 0.26 -9.67 -0.17
N PHE A 124 0.53 -10.91 0.22
CA PHE A 124 1.63 -11.70 -0.35
C PHE A 124 1.44 -11.93 -1.86
N VAL A 125 0.25 -12.27 -2.29
CA VAL A 125 -0.07 -12.46 -3.72
C VAL A 125 0.05 -11.14 -4.48
N ALA A 126 -0.50 -10.05 -3.95
CA ALA A 126 -0.41 -8.72 -4.57
C ALA A 126 1.04 -8.24 -4.71
N ILE A 127 1.85 -8.43 -3.66
CA ILE A 127 3.29 -8.11 -3.70
C ILE A 127 4.00 -8.97 -4.76
N SER A 128 3.67 -10.26 -4.88
CA SER A 128 4.28 -11.13 -5.89
C SER A 128 3.93 -10.68 -7.32
N MET A 129 2.69 -10.21 -7.56
CA MET A 129 2.32 -9.63 -8.86
C MET A 129 3.07 -8.32 -9.12
N LEU A 130 3.12 -7.42 -8.15
CA LEU A 130 3.83 -6.15 -8.26
C LEU A 130 5.33 -6.36 -8.53
N THR A 131 6.00 -7.20 -7.75
CA THR A 131 7.44 -7.48 -7.90
C THR A 131 7.77 -8.18 -9.20
N SER A 132 6.88 -9.04 -9.70
CA SER A 132 7.03 -9.66 -11.03
C SER A 132 6.82 -8.66 -12.17
N SER A 133 5.94 -7.67 -12.01
CA SER A 133 5.78 -6.55 -12.97
C SER A 133 7.03 -5.68 -13.02
N ILE A 134 7.72 -5.52 -11.90
CA ILE A 134 8.95 -4.74 -11.79
C ILE A 134 10.14 -5.49 -12.38
N SER A 135 10.35 -6.76 -11.97
CA SER A 135 11.55 -7.54 -12.26
C SER A 135 11.48 -8.41 -13.50
N ALA A 136 10.28 -8.69 -13.99
CA ALA A 136 9.98 -9.74 -14.98
C ALA A 136 10.37 -11.16 -14.53
N ILE A 137 10.67 -11.37 -13.24
CA ILE A 137 11.01 -12.69 -12.71
C ILE A 137 9.73 -13.45 -12.38
N GLY A 138 9.70 -14.76 -12.68
CA GLY A 138 8.56 -15.63 -12.41
C GLY A 138 7.42 -15.50 -13.43
N VAL A 139 7.63 -14.76 -14.52
CA VAL A 139 6.64 -14.58 -15.60
C VAL A 139 7.27 -14.80 -16.98
N SER A 140 6.44 -15.22 -17.93
CA SER A 140 6.80 -15.32 -19.35
C SER A 140 5.93 -14.37 -20.16
N LEU A 141 6.52 -13.29 -20.65
CA LEU A 141 5.81 -12.29 -21.47
C LEU A 141 5.45 -12.83 -22.87
N LYS A 142 6.15 -13.88 -23.35
CA LYS A 142 5.87 -14.51 -24.64
C LYS A 142 4.60 -15.36 -24.60
N THR A 143 4.42 -16.12 -23.53
CA THR A 143 3.28 -17.03 -23.35
C THR A 143 2.18 -16.43 -22.47
N LEU A 144 2.36 -15.23 -21.95
CA LEU A 144 1.48 -14.55 -20.98
C LEU A 144 1.10 -15.49 -19.84
N SER A 145 2.10 -16.08 -19.19
CA SER A 145 1.90 -17.07 -18.13
C SER A 145 2.88 -16.87 -16.98
N ILE A 146 2.46 -17.29 -15.78
CA ILE A 146 3.34 -17.38 -14.63
C ILE A 146 4.17 -18.66 -14.68
N THR A 147 5.40 -18.62 -14.16
CA THR A 147 6.31 -19.77 -14.13
C THR A 147 6.24 -20.48 -12.78
N SER A 148 5.20 -21.27 -12.56
CA SER A 148 5.05 -22.15 -11.38
C SER A 148 5.40 -21.50 -10.04
N TYR A 149 6.12 -22.23 -9.17
CA TYR A 149 6.52 -21.76 -7.84
C TYR A 149 7.51 -20.58 -7.88
N THR A 150 8.27 -20.40 -8.95
CA THR A 150 9.24 -19.28 -9.05
C THR A 150 8.56 -17.91 -9.12
N PHE A 151 7.28 -17.87 -9.47
CA PHE A 151 6.49 -16.65 -9.37
C PHE A 151 6.38 -16.14 -7.92
N PHE A 152 6.17 -17.04 -6.97
CA PHE A 152 6.04 -16.67 -5.55
C PHE A 152 7.36 -16.69 -4.80
N LEU A 153 8.19 -17.73 -5.04
CA LEU A 153 9.33 -18.07 -4.21
C LEU A 153 10.68 -17.80 -4.92
N ASN A 154 10.83 -16.65 -5.55
CA ASN A 154 12.13 -16.18 -6.03
C ASN A 154 12.76 -15.20 -5.03
N GLY A 155 14.10 -15.06 -5.11
CA GLY A 155 14.84 -14.21 -4.18
C GLY A 155 14.42 -12.75 -4.18
N PHE A 156 14.02 -12.20 -5.35
CA PHE A 156 13.53 -10.84 -5.47
C PHE A 156 12.21 -10.64 -4.70
N ASN A 157 11.20 -11.51 -4.96
CA ASN A 157 9.90 -11.42 -4.31
C ASN A 157 9.99 -11.60 -2.80
N ILE A 158 10.79 -12.57 -2.33
CA ILE A 158 10.95 -12.83 -0.89
C ILE A 158 11.58 -11.61 -0.20
N MET A 159 12.63 -11.04 -0.77
CA MET A 159 13.29 -9.86 -0.18
C MET A 159 12.37 -8.64 -0.19
N TYR A 160 11.62 -8.40 -1.27
CA TYR A 160 10.63 -7.32 -1.32
C TYR A 160 9.47 -7.54 -0.35
N PHE A 161 9.01 -8.78 -0.21
CA PHE A 161 7.99 -9.10 0.79
C PHE A 161 8.48 -8.76 2.20
N ILE A 162 9.71 -9.11 2.55
CA ILE A 162 10.32 -8.75 3.83
C ILE A 162 10.41 -7.22 3.97
N ALA A 163 10.85 -6.52 2.92
CA ALA A 163 10.95 -5.06 2.93
C ALA A 163 9.58 -4.41 3.20
N ILE A 164 8.57 -4.79 2.45
CA ILE A 164 7.21 -4.24 2.58
C ILE A 164 6.61 -4.62 3.93
N PHE A 165 6.82 -5.84 4.41
CA PHE A 165 6.35 -6.27 5.73
C PHE A 165 6.92 -5.41 6.86
N PHE A 166 8.23 -5.14 6.88
CA PHE A 166 8.83 -4.26 7.88
C PHE A 166 8.39 -2.80 7.71
N MET A 167 8.14 -2.33 6.49
CA MET A 167 7.55 -1.01 6.25
C MET A 167 6.13 -0.93 6.82
N VAL A 168 5.30 -1.94 6.59
CA VAL A 168 3.95 -2.06 7.17
C VAL A 168 4.01 -2.02 8.70
N LEU A 169 4.92 -2.76 9.32
CA LEU A 169 5.12 -2.72 10.78
C LEU A 169 5.51 -1.31 11.25
N THR A 170 6.42 -0.64 10.55
CA THR A 170 6.82 0.74 10.85
C THR A 170 5.62 1.68 10.85
N ILE A 171 4.82 1.65 9.77
CA ILE A 171 3.62 2.48 9.62
C ILE A 171 2.62 2.16 10.74
N THR A 172 2.32 0.89 10.95
CA THR A 172 1.34 0.42 11.93
C THR A 172 1.69 0.87 13.34
N PHE A 173 2.94 0.70 13.73
CA PHE A 173 3.35 1.01 15.10
C PHE A 173 3.38 2.51 15.38
N ILE A 174 3.76 3.33 14.42
CA ILE A 174 3.73 4.79 14.57
C ILE A 174 2.29 5.31 14.48
N LEU A 175 1.52 4.87 13.46
CA LEU A 175 0.18 5.38 13.21
C LEU A 175 -0.78 5.07 14.35
N PHE A 176 -0.77 3.83 14.84
CA PHE A 176 -1.64 3.39 15.94
C PHE A 176 -1.01 3.54 17.32
N ASN A 177 0.22 4.05 17.42
CA ASN A 177 0.99 4.17 18.66
C ASN A 177 0.99 2.89 19.49
N VAL A 178 1.25 1.77 18.84
CA VAL A 178 1.31 0.47 19.53
C VAL A 178 2.43 0.52 20.58
N LYS A 179 2.09 0.21 21.84
CA LYS A 179 3.08 0.15 22.91
C LYS A 179 4.05 -0.98 22.64
N MET A 180 5.33 -0.65 22.56
CA MET A 180 6.43 -1.55 22.28
C MET A 180 7.46 -1.59 23.39
N ILE A 181 8.34 -2.61 23.32
CA ILE A 181 9.48 -2.78 24.22
C ILE A 181 10.44 -1.60 24.12
N SER A 182 10.61 -1.05 22.91
CA SER A 182 11.49 0.11 22.65
C SER A 182 10.86 1.07 21.65
N LYS A 183 10.97 2.37 21.92
CA LYS A 183 10.56 3.43 20.97
C LYS A 183 11.38 3.42 19.68
N PHE A 184 12.59 2.83 19.70
CA PHE A 184 13.47 2.77 18.52
C PHE A 184 13.13 1.61 17.56
N LEU A 185 12.23 0.70 17.94
CA LEU A 185 11.88 -0.46 17.13
C LEU A 185 11.32 -0.09 15.73
N PRO A 186 10.46 0.93 15.56
CA PRO A 186 10.03 1.35 14.21
C PRO A 186 11.18 1.85 13.33
N LEU A 187 12.19 2.50 13.91
CA LEU A 187 13.37 2.92 13.15
C LEU A 187 14.18 1.73 12.68
N LEU A 188 14.37 0.72 13.55
CA LEU A 188 15.03 -0.54 13.17
C LEU A 188 14.28 -1.22 12.02
N PHE A 189 12.95 -1.29 12.08
CA PHE A 189 12.12 -1.86 11.03
C PHE A 189 12.29 -1.10 9.70
N LEU A 190 12.32 0.24 9.74
CA LEU A 190 12.57 1.04 8.54
C LEU A 190 13.95 0.74 7.94
N VAL A 191 14.99 0.62 8.76
CA VAL A 191 16.35 0.28 8.28
C VAL A 191 16.36 -1.10 7.62
N ILE A 192 15.72 -2.10 8.24
CA ILE A 192 15.58 -3.43 7.65
C ILE A 192 14.81 -3.35 6.32
N ALA A 193 13.69 -2.63 6.28
CA ALA A 193 12.91 -2.43 5.07
C ALA A 193 13.75 -1.84 3.93
N LEU A 194 14.55 -0.81 4.22
CA LEU A 194 15.44 -0.17 3.23
C LEU A 194 16.52 -1.11 2.70
N VAL A 195 17.14 -1.89 3.57
CA VAL A 195 18.16 -2.87 3.15
C VAL A 195 17.55 -3.92 2.23
N PHE A 196 16.40 -4.50 2.63
CA PHE A 196 15.69 -5.52 1.85
C PHE A 196 14.99 -4.97 0.59
N LEU A 197 14.87 -3.65 0.45
CA LEU A 197 14.43 -2.99 -0.79
C LEU A 197 15.61 -2.75 -1.75
N LEU A 198 16.72 -2.18 -1.25
CA LEU A 198 17.83 -1.74 -2.08
C LEU A 198 18.69 -2.90 -2.59
N VAL A 199 18.95 -3.91 -1.76
CA VAL A 199 19.78 -5.05 -2.13
C VAL A 199 19.20 -5.83 -3.32
N PRO A 200 17.93 -6.27 -3.31
CA PRO A 200 17.38 -6.98 -4.45
C PRO A 200 17.20 -6.06 -5.68
N THR A 201 16.94 -4.77 -5.50
CA THR A 201 16.90 -3.81 -6.61
C THR A 201 18.27 -3.78 -7.31
N TYR A 202 19.37 -3.76 -6.57
CA TYR A 202 20.71 -3.82 -7.14
C TYR A 202 20.99 -5.15 -7.87
N ILE A 203 20.60 -6.27 -7.28
CA ILE A 203 20.93 -7.62 -7.79
C ILE A 203 20.09 -7.97 -9.01
N TYR A 204 18.79 -7.70 -8.98
CA TYR A 204 17.82 -8.26 -9.94
C TYR A 204 17.27 -7.26 -10.95
N THR A 205 17.27 -5.94 -10.65
CA THR A 205 16.65 -4.92 -11.50
C THR A 205 17.65 -3.82 -11.89
N ARG A 206 18.60 -4.19 -12.75
CA ARG A 206 19.71 -3.30 -13.14
C ARG A 206 19.24 -1.98 -13.76
N TYR A 207 18.15 -2.01 -14.53
CA TYR A 207 17.54 -0.81 -15.10
C TYR A 207 17.10 0.19 -14.03
N ILE A 208 16.32 -0.28 -13.06
CA ILE A 208 15.81 0.54 -11.93
C ILE A 208 16.98 1.04 -11.06
N PHE A 209 17.97 0.19 -10.80
CA PHE A 209 19.13 0.60 -10.02
C PHE A 209 19.98 1.68 -10.69
N ASN A 210 20.15 1.62 -12.01
CA ASN A 210 20.84 2.68 -12.75
C ASN A 210 20.07 4.01 -12.69
N ASN A 211 18.73 3.97 -12.80
CA ASN A 211 17.90 5.14 -12.63
C ASN A 211 17.95 5.66 -11.17
N PHE A 212 18.02 4.77 -10.19
CA PHE A 212 18.23 5.15 -8.79
C PHE A 212 19.52 5.95 -8.60
N LEU A 213 20.63 5.51 -9.20
CA LEU A 213 21.90 6.25 -9.15
C LEU A 213 21.81 7.62 -9.84
N HIS A 214 20.97 7.74 -10.87
CA HIS A 214 20.77 9.01 -11.55
C HIS A 214 19.90 9.99 -10.75
N TYR A 215 18.87 9.48 -10.04
CA TYR A 215 17.89 10.27 -9.30
C TYR A 215 18.05 10.15 -7.77
N TYR A 216 19.25 9.83 -7.26
CA TYR A 216 19.49 9.60 -5.83
C TYR A 216 19.12 10.80 -4.92
N LEU A 217 19.16 12.04 -5.45
CA LEU A 217 18.77 13.23 -4.68
C LEU A 217 17.29 13.19 -4.26
N ILE A 218 16.40 12.66 -5.11
CA ILE A 218 14.99 12.49 -4.77
C ILE A 218 14.85 11.48 -3.62
N PHE A 219 15.63 10.39 -3.66
CA PHE A 219 15.66 9.41 -2.57
C PHE A 219 16.07 10.05 -1.24
N ILE A 220 17.08 10.94 -1.25
CA ILE A 220 17.50 11.67 -0.04
C ILE A 220 16.35 12.53 0.49
N VAL A 221 15.62 13.23 -0.36
CA VAL A 221 14.45 14.03 0.05
C VAL A 221 13.39 13.15 0.70
N VAL A 222 13.05 12.01 0.09
CA VAL A 222 12.10 11.05 0.66
C VAL A 222 12.58 10.52 2.01
N LEU A 223 13.87 10.19 2.12
CA LEU A 223 14.47 9.74 3.38
C LEU A 223 14.38 10.83 4.47
N LEU A 224 14.61 12.09 4.12
CA LEU A 224 14.49 13.22 5.06
C LEU A 224 13.04 13.38 5.57
N ILE A 225 12.03 13.10 4.76
CA ILE A 225 10.62 13.10 5.20
C ILE A 225 10.42 12.03 6.31
N PHE A 226 10.94 10.81 6.11
CA PHE A 226 10.88 9.78 7.15
C PHE A 226 11.65 10.16 8.41
N VAL A 227 12.88 10.68 8.27
CA VAL A 227 13.67 11.16 9.42
C VAL A 227 12.91 12.23 10.18
N GLY A 228 12.30 13.20 9.49
CA GLY A 228 11.44 14.23 10.11
C GLY A 228 10.25 13.61 10.85
N SER A 229 9.58 12.61 10.26
CA SER A 229 8.50 11.87 10.92
C SER A 229 8.98 11.22 12.23
N PHE A 230 10.11 10.51 12.19
CA PHE A 230 10.65 9.83 13.37
C PHE A 230 11.08 10.81 14.46
N LEU A 231 11.76 11.89 14.11
CA LEU A 231 12.17 12.90 15.08
C LEU A 231 10.94 13.48 15.82
N LEU A 232 9.88 13.82 15.09
CA LEU A 232 8.65 14.31 15.69
C LEU A 232 7.90 13.26 16.50
N TYR A 233 7.97 11.99 16.10
CA TYR A 233 7.43 10.88 16.88
C TYR A 233 8.11 10.75 18.25
N TYR A 234 9.44 10.89 18.31
CA TYR A 234 10.20 10.81 19.55
C TYR A 234 9.96 12.00 20.48
N ILE A 235 9.76 13.21 19.93
CA ILE A 235 9.47 14.42 20.71
C ILE A 235 8.07 14.35 21.35
N GLU A 236 7.17 13.46 20.87
CA GLU A 236 5.80 13.23 21.34
C GLU A 236 4.85 14.45 21.24
N LYS A 237 5.37 15.65 21.04
CA LYS A 237 4.60 16.89 21.00
C LYS A 237 3.82 17.09 19.68
N TYR A 238 4.39 16.61 18.56
CA TYR A 238 3.86 16.86 17.22
C TYR A 238 3.41 15.57 16.54
N ARG A 239 2.67 14.72 17.25
CA ARG A 239 2.25 13.39 16.77
C ARG A 239 1.45 13.41 15.46
N LEU A 240 0.56 14.43 15.29
CA LEU A 240 -0.20 14.57 14.04
C LEU A 240 0.73 14.83 12.86
N VAL A 241 1.68 15.74 13.01
CA VAL A 241 2.65 16.07 11.95
C VAL A 241 3.55 14.87 11.66
N SER A 242 3.98 14.12 12.69
CA SER A 242 4.73 12.88 12.52
C SER A 242 3.97 11.86 11.65
N LYS A 243 2.70 11.60 11.97
CA LYS A 243 1.85 10.67 11.22
C LYS A 243 1.64 11.14 9.77
N THR A 244 1.41 12.45 9.58
CA THR A 244 1.25 13.03 8.24
C THR A 244 2.52 12.86 7.41
N LEU A 245 3.69 13.16 7.97
CA LEU A 245 4.97 12.96 7.29
C LEU A 245 5.23 11.48 6.99
N LEU A 246 4.85 10.56 7.87
CA LEU A 246 4.98 9.13 7.62
C LEU A 246 4.17 8.69 6.39
N ILE A 247 2.92 9.11 6.30
CA ILE A 247 2.03 8.79 5.18
C ILE A 247 2.53 9.45 3.89
N LEU A 248 2.93 10.73 3.94
CA LEU A 248 3.50 11.43 2.79
C LEU A 248 4.82 10.82 2.34
N GLY A 249 5.68 10.42 3.28
CA GLY A 249 6.93 9.71 2.97
C GLY A 249 6.67 8.36 2.30
N SER A 250 5.69 7.60 2.77
CA SER A 250 5.30 6.32 2.16
C SER A 250 4.74 6.53 0.75
N TYR A 251 3.85 7.51 0.57
CA TYR A 251 3.33 7.89 -0.74
C TYR A 251 4.45 8.30 -1.70
N ALA A 252 5.33 9.22 -1.25
CA ALA A 252 6.46 9.69 -2.05
C ALA A 252 7.45 8.59 -2.40
N SER A 253 7.64 7.58 -1.53
CA SER A 253 8.49 6.42 -1.81
C SER A 253 7.97 5.60 -2.97
N ILE A 254 6.66 5.33 -3.02
CA ILE A 254 6.05 4.55 -4.09
C ILE A 254 6.06 5.36 -5.40
N MET A 255 5.74 6.65 -5.33
CA MET A 255 5.86 7.57 -6.48
C MET A 255 7.29 7.62 -7.04
N TYR A 256 8.29 7.69 -6.15
CA TYR A 256 9.69 7.67 -6.55
C TYR A 256 10.05 6.36 -7.24
N PHE A 257 9.56 5.23 -6.71
CA PHE A 257 9.77 3.94 -7.34
C PHE A 257 9.18 3.90 -8.76
N GLY A 258 7.98 4.44 -8.96
CA GLY A 258 7.40 4.63 -10.30
C GLY A 258 8.26 5.49 -11.22
N ALA A 259 8.88 6.55 -10.68
CA ALA A 259 9.80 7.38 -11.46
C ALA A 259 11.06 6.60 -11.89
N LEU A 260 11.53 5.65 -11.09
CA LEU A 260 12.65 4.79 -11.43
C LEU A 260 12.29 3.76 -12.54
N GLU A 261 11.02 3.36 -12.61
CA GLU A 261 10.53 2.43 -13.62
C GLU A 261 10.28 3.10 -14.96
N TYR A 262 9.87 4.38 -14.96
CA TYR A 262 9.53 5.10 -16.18
C TYR A 262 10.72 5.15 -17.17
N PRO A 263 10.49 4.98 -18.49
CA PRO A 263 9.20 4.74 -19.17
C PRO A 263 8.87 3.25 -19.39
N TYR A 264 9.46 2.34 -18.69
CA TYR A 264 9.34 0.91 -18.93
C TYR A 264 8.73 0.17 -17.76
N PHE A 265 7.99 -0.93 -18.05
CA PHE A 265 7.60 -1.97 -17.13
C PHE A 265 8.41 -3.25 -17.36
N PHE A 266 8.33 -4.21 -16.45
CA PHE A 266 8.97 -5.51 -16.55
C PHE A 266 10.48 -5.42 -16.81
N ASN A 267 11.16 -4.63 -15.99
CA ASN A 267 12.61 -4.43 -16.04
C ASN A 267 13.11 -4.00 -17.44
N GLY A 268 12.39 -3.10 -18.10
CA GLY A 268 12.73 -2.59 -19.42
C GLY A 268 12.10 -3.33 -20.61
N ALA A 269 11.31 -4.39 -20.37
CA ALA A 269 10.78 -5.22 -21.44
C ALA A 269 9.57 -4.58 -22.18
N ILE A 270 8.77 -3.76 -21.49
CA ILE A 270 7.57 -3.13 -22.05
C ILE A 270 7.67 -1.62 -21.92
N ASN A 271 7.58 -0.91 -23.05
CA ASN A 271 7.54 0.56 -23.04
C ASN A 271 6.13 1.06 -22.73
N ALA A 272 5.93 1.57 -21.49
CA ALA A 272 4.66 2.09 -21.00
C ALA A 272 4.16 3.29 -21.84
N SER A 273 5.08 4.17 -22.28
CA SER A 273 4.69 5.36 -23.06
C SER A 273 4.16 5.02 -24.45
N ALA A 274 4.58 3.88 -25.03
CA ALA A 274 4.05 3.39 -26.30
C ALA A 274 2.66 2.74 -26.15
N ALA A 275 2.31 2.26 -24.95
CA ALA A 275 1.03 1.64 -24.66
C ALA A 275 -0.05 2.63 -24.19
N THR A 276 0.33 3.90 -23.95
CA THR A 276 -0.56 4.93 -23.41
C THR A 276 -1.55 5.43 -24.45
N VAL A 277 -2.81 5.63 -24.06
CA VAL A 277 -3.81 6.29 -24.92
C VAL A 277 -3.35 7.69 -25.31
N SER A 278 -3.48 8.02 -26.58
CA SER A 278 -3.10 9.31 -27.15
C SER A 278 -4.30 10.12 -27.64
N GLY A 279 -4.09 11.40 -27.95
CA GLY A 279 -5.12 12.29 -28.48
C GLY A 279 -6.06 12.88 -27.43
N PRO A 280 -7.23 13.41 -27.85
CA PRO A 280 -8.18 14.09 -26.94
C PRO A 280 -8.68 13.23 -25.79
N ILE A 281 -8.88 11.93 -26.02
CA ILE A 281 -9.33 10.98 -25.01
C ILE A 281 -8.30 10.87 -23.87
N GLY A 282 -7.01 10.76 -24.20
CA GLY A 282 -5.96 10.71 -23.20
C GLY A 282 -5.81 12.01 -22.41
N VAL A 283 -6.17 13.16 -22.98
CA VAL A 283 -6.22 14.44 -22.24
C VAL A 283 -7.35 14.44 -21.22
N ILE A 284 -8.54 14.04 -21.63
CA ILE A 284 -9.73 13.98 -20.76
C ILE A 284 -9.48 12.98 -19.62
N GLU A 285 -8.97 11.80 -19.93
CA GLU A 285 -8.61 10.78 -18.94
C GLU A 285 -7.61 11.33 -17.92
N GLY A 286 -6.54 12.01 -18.37
CA GLY A 286 -5.58 12.63 -17.49
C GLY A 286 -6.20 13.65 -16.52
N TYR A 287 -7.14 14.50 -16.97
CA TYR A 287 -7.85 15.44 -16.08
C TYR A 287 -8.75 14.71 -15.08
N ILE A 288 -9.51 13.70 -15.49
CA ILE A 288 -10.37 12.92 -14.59
C ILE A 288 -9.52 12.25 -13.52
N THR A 289 -8.37 11.71 -13.89
CA THR A 289 -7.46 11.05 -12.94
C THR A 289 -6.84 12.04 -11.96
N ILE A 290 -6.46 13.26 -12.40
CA ILE A 290 -5.96 14.32 -11.50
C ILE A 290 -7.04 14.70 -10.47
N ILE A 291 -8.30 14.85 -10.90
CA ILE A 291 -9.43 15.12 -9.99
C ILE A 291 -9.57 13.97 -8.99
N GLY A 292 -9.55 12.72 -9.45
CA GLY A 292 -9.57 11.53 -8.61
C GLY A 292 -8.43 11.52 -7.59
N CYS A 293 -7.19 11.78 -8.00
CA CYS A 293 -6.04 11.90 -7.11
C CYS A 293 -6.24 12.97 -6.03
N THR A 294 -6.87 14.10 -6.37
CA THR A 294 -7.16 15.16 -5.40
C THR A 294 -8.12 14.66 -4.31
N PHE A 295 -9.17 13.92 -4.69
CA PHE A 295 -10.05 13.26 -3.72
C PHE A 295 -9.29 12.27 -2.84
N VAL A 296 -8.41 11.43 -3.42
CA VAL A 296 -7.59 10.48 -2.67
C VAL A 296 -6.76 11.18 -1.58
N VAL A 297 -6.02 12.22 -1.96
CA VAL A 297 -5.17 12.98 -1.02
C VAL A 297 -6.03 13.63 0.07
N THR A 298 -7.21 14.14 -0.27
CA THR A 298 -8.16 14.70 0.68
C THR A 298 -8.62 13.64 1.69
N PHE A 299 -9.05 12.46 1.22
CA PHE A 299 -9.46 11.37 2.12
C PHE A 299 -8.33 10.87 3.00
N MET A 300 -7.12 10.73 2.47
CA MET A 300 -5.94 10.36 3.28
C MET A 300 -5.68 11.40 4.39
N SER A 301 -5.80 12.68 4.06
CA SER A 301 -5.62 13.77 5.04
C SER A 301 -6.69 13.75 6.12
N VAL A 302 -7.95 13.55 5.74
CA VAL A 302 -9.08 13.38 6.68
C VAL A 302 -8.86 12.17 7.56
N PHE A 303 -8.41 11.03 6.99
CA PHE A 303 -8.10 9.83 7.76
C PHE A 303 -7.02 10.08 8.82
N VAL A 304 -5.92 10.73 8.47
CA VAL A 304 -4.85 11.08 9.43
C VAL A 304 -5.40 11.99 10.53
N TYR A 305 -6.20 12.97 10.17
CA TYR A 305 -6.84 13.88 11.11
C TYR A 305 -7.77 13.13 12.08
N LEU A 306 -8.68 12.31 11.57
CA LEU A 306 -9.58 11.50 12.40
C LEU A 306 -8.82 10.52 13.31
N SER A 307 -7.73 9.93 12.81
CA SER A 307 -6.87 9.04 13.60
C SER A 307 -6.28 9.71 14.85
N TYR A 308 -6.05 11.02 14.76
CA TYR A 308 -5.60 11.82 15.90
C TYR A 308 -6.70 12.00 16.95
N PHE A 309 -7.93 12.33 16.51
CA PHE A 309 -9.05 12.59 17.42
C PHE A 309 -9.58 11.33 18.11
N VAL A 310 -9.65 10.20 17.42
CA VAL A 310 -10.07 8.92 18.00
C VAL A 310 -9.16 8.53 19.15
N LYS A 311 -7.86 8.70 19.01
CA LYS A 311 -6.91 8.34 20.06
C LYS A 311 -7.04 9.20 21.33
N GLU A 312 -7.42 10.45 21.19
CA GLU A 312 -7.59 11.33 22.35
C GLU A 312 -8.92 11.10 23.09
N GLY A 313 -9.72 10.11 22.68
CA GLY A 313 -11.04 9.80 23.24
C GLY A 313 -12.07 10.90 23.00
N LYS A 314 -11.77 11.87 22.15
CA LYS A 314 -12.66 13.01 21.90
C LYS A 314 -13.93 12.58 21.15
N ILE A 315 -13.81 11.60 20.24
CA ILE A 315 -14.98 11.11 19.48
C ILE A 315 -15.90 10.26 20.38
N GLU A 316 -15.36 9.41 21.25
CA GLU A 316 -16.17 8.69 22.23
C GLU A 316 -16.93 9.65 23.16
N LYS A 317 -16.29 10.69 23.66
CA LYS A 317 -16.92 11.73 24.48
C LYS A 317 -18.01 12.51 23.72
N ILE A 318 -17.85 12.74 22.42
CA ILE A 318 -18.89 13.36 21.59
C ILE A 318 -20.08 12.41 21.42
N ARG A 319 -19.84 11.11 21.20
CA ARG A 319 -20.89 10.10 21.03
C ARG A 319 -21.66 9.86 22.33
N ASP A 320 -20.99 9.89 23.46
CA ASP A 320 -21.61 9.68 24.78
C ASP A 320 -22.23 10.97 25.38
N GLY A 321 -22.26 12.08 24.61
CA GLY A 321 -22.88 13.34 25.05
C GLY A 321 -22.17 14.03 26.22
N SER A 322 -21.01 13.55 26.64
CA SER A 322 -20.28 14.06 27.81
C SER A 322 -19.54 15.39 27.59
N MET A 323 -19.56 15.92 26.34
CA MET A 323 -19.04 17.25 26.00
C MET A 323 -20.12 18.34 25.81
N SER A 324 -21.38 18.06 26.13
CA SER A 324 -22.46 19.06 26.05
C SER A 324 -22.75 19.71 27.40
N LYS A 325 -21.71 20.10 28.14
CA LYS A 325 -21.89 21.03 29.28
C LYS A 325 -20.72 22.00 29.35
#